data_e4321f1668a5cc1933451633ab090ea5
#
_entry.id   e4321f1668a5cc1933451633ab090ea5
#
_cell.length_a   1.000
_cell.length_b   1.000
_cell.length_c   1.000
_cell.angle_alpha   90.00
_cell.angle_beta   90.00
_cell.angle_gamma   90.00
#
_symmetry.space_group_name_H-M   'P 1'
#
loop_
_entity.id
_entity.type
_entity.pdbx_description
1 polymer ?
#
loop_
_entity_poly.entity_id
_entity_poly.type
_entity_poly.pdbx_seq_one_letter_code
_entity_poly.pdbx_strand_id
1 'polypeptide(L)'
;MVRYASPIIQFRRTVARDHDLDGHPLRAGDDVVLFYLSANRDEAVFADPDAFDITRRPNPHVGFGGGGPHFCLGTSLARQEMTVLFRELLTRLPWIRAVREPELVPSSFDNRIRRLDFAF
;
A
#
# COMPACT_ATOMS: atom_id res chain seq x y z
N MET A 1 4.68 1.06 7.72
CA MET A 1 3.35 1.70 7.57
C MET A 1 2.77 1.48 6.17
N VAL A 2 3.32 2.04 5.07
CA VAL A 2 2.75 1.96 3.71
C VAL A 2 2.45 0.53 3.24
N ARG A 3 3.38 -0.42 3.48
CA ARG A 3 3.14 -1.83 3.18
C ARG A 3 1.85 -2.34 3.85
N TYR A 4 1.75 -2.14 5.15
CA TYR A 4 0.63 -2.66 5.96
C TYR A 4 -0.70 -2.03 5.58
N ALA A 5 -0.74 -0.71 5.41
CA ALA A 5 -1.94 0.02 5.03
C ALA A 5 -2.38 -0.26 3.58
N SER A 6 -1.42 -0.54 2.68
CA SER A 6 -1.65 -0.74 1.24
C SER A 6 -2.71 0.24 0.71
N PRO A 7 -2.44 1.56 0.68
CA PRO A 7 -3.45 2.58 0.35
C PRO A 7 -4.10 2.36 -1.01
N ILE A 8 -3.35 1.81 -1.96
CA ILE A 8 -3.87 1.34 -3.26
C ILE A 8 -3.95 -0.17 -3.21
N ILE A 9 -5.13 -0.71 -3.51
CA ILE A 9 -5.41 -2.14 -3.53
C ILE A 9 -4.88 -2.76 -4.81
N GLN A 10 -5.18 -2.14 -5.96
CA GLN A 10 -4.86 -2.70 -7.27
C GLN A 10 -4.70 -1.63 -8.35
N PHE A 11 -4.00 -2.00 -9.43
CA PHE A 11 -3.99 -1.27 -10.69
C PHE A 11 -4.18 -2.23 -11.86
N ARG A 12 -4.91 -1.76 -12.90
CA ARG A 12 -5.03 -2.44 -14.17
C ARG A 12 -3.92 -2.01 -15.14
N ARG A 13 -3.48 -2.95 -15.97
CA ARG A 13 -2.64 -2.72 -17.14
C ARG A 13 -3.25 -3.43 -18.34
N THR A 14 -3.14 -2.83 -19.51
CA THR A 14 -3.48 -3.48 -20.76
C THR A 14 -2.19 -4.00 -21.40
N VAL A 15 -2.18 -5.23 -21.81
CA VAL A 15 -1.04 -5.88 -22.45
C VAL A 15 -0.81 -5.24 -23.83
N ALA A 16 0.37 -4.65 -24.02
CA ALA A 16 0.69 -3.91 -25.25
C ALA A 16 1.08 -4.83 -26.42
N ARG A 17 1.57 -6.03 -26.13
CA ARG A 17 1.98 -7.05 -27.12
C ARG A 17 1.92 -8.42 -26.47
N ASP A 18 1.78 -9.45 -27.28
CA ASP A 18 1.80 -10.83 -26.81
C ASP A 18 3.04 -11.09 -25.95
N HIS A 19 2.84 -11.72 -24.81
CA HIS A 19 3.88 -12.02 -23.83
C HIS A 19 3.53 -13.29 -23.06
N ASP A 20 4.55 -14.00 -22.60
CA ASP A 20 4.40 -15.09 -21.64
C ASP A 20 4.84 -14.61 -20.27
N LEU A 21 4.00 -14.77 -19.28
CA LEU A 21 4.27 -14.47 -17.87
C LEU A 21 4.28 -15.78 -17.08
N ASP A 22 5.46 -16.33 -16.86
CA ASP A 22 5.68 -17.58 -16.10
C ASP A 22 4.77 -18.73 -16.56
N GLY A 23 4.68 -18.98 -17.89
CA GLY A 23 3.86 -20.02 -18.49
C GLY A 23 2.40 -19.62 -18.71
N HIS A 24 2.03 -18.39 -18.44
CA HIS A 24 0.70 -17.84 -18.71
C HIS A 24 0.75 -16.93 -19.95
N PRO A 25 0.22 -17.38 -21.09
CA PRO A 25 0.22 -16.58 -22.30
C PRO A 25 -0.74 -15.40 -22.18
N LEU A 26 -0.22 -14.20 -22.36
CA LEU A 26 -0.95 -12.93 -22.42
C LEU A 26 -0.97 -12.43 -23.85
N ARG A 27 -2.12 -11.98 -24.33
CA ARG A 27 -2.26 -11.41 -25.67
C ARG A 27 -2.36 -9.89 -25.62
N ALA A 28 -1.93 -9.25 -26.69
CA ALA A 28 -2.13 -7.82 -26.87
C ALA A 28 -3.62 -7.47 -26.73
N GLY A 29 -3.93 -6.51 -25.87
CA GLY A 29 -5.29 -6.10 -25.53
C GLY A 29 -5.87 -6.75 -24.28
N ASP A 30 -5.26 -7.80 -23.73
CA ASP A 30 -5.70 -8.39 -22.46
C ASP A 30 -5.54 -7.40 -21.31
N ASP A 31 -6.42 -7.51 -20.31
CA ASP A 31 -6.32 -6.76 -19.08
C ASP A 31 -5.68 -7.59 -17.97
N VAL A 32 -4.64 -7.04 -17.37
CA VAL A 32 -3.95 -7.63 -16.21
C VAL A 32 -4.17 -6.73 -15.00
N VAL A 33 -4.59 -7.32 -13.90
CA VAL A 33 -4.78 -6.62 -12.62
C VAL A 33 -3.64 -6.96 -11.67
N LEU A 34 -2.95 -5.94 -11.19
CA LEU A 34 -1.84 -6.04 -10.24
C LEU A 34 -2.38 -5.79 -8.83
N PHE A 35 -2.52 -6.83 -8.02
CA PHE A 35 -3.01 -6.73 -6.64
C PHE A 35 -1.87 -6.37 -5.68
N TYR A 36 -1.70 -5.09 -5.40
CA TYR A 36 -0.67 -4.60 -4.48
C TYR A 36 -0.92 -5.02 -3.04
N LEU A 37 -2.19 -5.07 -2.63
CA LEU A 37 -2.56 -5.54 -1.30
C LEU A 37 -2.11 -6.98 -1.06
N SER A 38 -2.35 -7.87 -2.03
CA SER A 38 -1.90 -9.27 -1.98
C SER A 38 -0.38 -9.37 -1.96
N ALA A 39 0.30 -8.71 -2.90
CA ALA A 39 1.76 -8.71 -2.98
C ALA A 39 2.43 -8.17 -1.71
N ASN A 40 1.82 -7.18 -1.04
CA ASN A 40 2.31 -6.65 0.24
C ASN A 40 2.09 -7.59 1.43
N ARG A 41 1.37 -8.70 1.23
CA ARG A 41 1.10 -9.74 2.23
C ARG A 41 1.57 -11.13 1.80
N ASP A 42 2.39 -11.20 0.77
CA ASP A 42 2.95 -12.46 0.29
C ASP A 42 3.88 -13.07 1.34
N GLU A 43 3.52 -14.25 1.84
CA GLU A 43 4.27 -14.99 2.86
C GLU A 43 5.63 -15.49 2.33
N ALA A 44 5.78 -15.64 1.02
CA ALA A 44 7.07 -15.97 0.40
C ALA A 44 8.07 -14.80 0.47
N VAL A 45 7.58 -13.57 0.68
CA VAL A 45 8.40 -12.35 0.73
C VAL A 45 8.48 -11.79 2.15
N PHE A 46 7.41 -11.89 2.92
CA PHE A 46 7.30 -11.27 4.24
C PHE A 46 6.96 -12.31 5.31
N ALA A 47 7.86 -12.57 6.22
CA ALA A 47 7.53 -13.33 7.42
C ALA A 47 6.46 -12.57 8.22
N ASP A 48 5.45 -13.27 8.74
CA ASP A 48 4.32 -12.66 9.46
C ASP A 48 3.73 -11.43 8.74
N PRO A 49 3.20 -11.58 7.51
CA PRO A 49 2.84 -10.46 6.65
C PRO A 49 1.73 -9.58 7.24
N ASP A 50 0.88 -10.14 8.10
CA ASP A 50 -0.21 -9.44 8.77
C ASP A 50 0.21 -8.74 10.06
N ALA A 51 1.44 -8.93 10.53
CA ALA A 51 1.95 -8.19 11.66
C ALA A 51 2.28 -6.73 11.28
N PHE A 52 1.79 -5.79 12.10
CA PHE A 52 2.18 -4.39 12.03
C PHE A 52 3.52 -4.18 12.73
N ASP A 53 4.59 -4.33 11.98
CA ASP A 53 5.97 -4.17 12.47
C ASP A 53 6.64 -2.98 11.76
N ILE A 54 6.91 -1.91 12.52
CA ILE A 54 7.59 -0.70 12.03
C ILE A 54 9.11 -0.86 11.92
N THR A 55 9.66 -1.93 12.51
CA THR A 55 11.10 -2.22 12.51
C THR A 55 11.51 -3.18 11.39
N ARG A 56 10.55 -3.72 10.65
CA ARG A 56 10.77 -4.72 9.61
C ARG A 56 11.85 -4.34 8.62
N ARG A 57 12.84 -5.22 8.47
CA ARG A 57 13.93 -5.12 7.49
C ARG A 57 14.35 -6.51 7.02
N PRO A 58 14.46 -6.77 5.69
CA PRO A 58 14.09 -5.88 4.58
C PRO A 58 12.57 -5.68 4.49
N ASN A 59 12.13 -4.66 3.75
CA ASN A 59 10.73 -4.36 3.54
C ASN A 59 10.46 -3.95 2.08
N PRO A 60 10.62 -4.89 1.12
CA PRO A 60 10.55 -4.63 -0.33
C PRO A 60 9.09 -4.54 -0.82
N HIS A 61 8.31 -3.66 -0.20
CA HIS A 61 6.89 -3.52 -0.50
C HIS A 61 6.62 -2.79 -1.82
N VAL A 62 5.49 -3.10 -2.45
CA VAL A 62 5.01 -2.47 -3.70
C VAL A 62 3.97 -1.36 -3.47
N GLY A 63 3.83 -0.84 -2.26
CA GLY A 63 2.84 0.20 -1.94
C GLY A 63 3.02 1.52 -2.70
N PHE A 64 4.16 1.72 -3.36
CA PHE A 64 4.42 2.81 -4.29
C PHE A 64 4.63 2.32 -5.74
N GLY A 65 4.31 1.09 -6.01
CA GLY A 65 4.58 0.40 -7.27
C GLY A 65 5.84 -0.46 -7.23
N GLY A 66 6.01 -1.30 -8.23
CA GLY A 66 7.12 -2.27 -8.36
C GLY A 66 8.36 -1.73 -9.09
N GLY A 67 8.46 -0.43 -9.33
CA GLY A 67 9.52 0.19 -10.12
C GLY A 67 9.08 0.54 -11.55
N GLY A 68 10.04 1.00 -12.39
CA GLY A 68 9.78 1.44 -13.76
C GLY A 68 9.08 2.81 -13.85
N PRO A 69 8.60 3.20 -15.05
CA PRO A 69 8.10 4.55 -15.30
C PRO A 69 6.80 4.89 -14.56
N HIS A 70 6.11 3.88 -14.04
CA HIS A 70 4.89 4.04 -13.24
C HIS A 70 5.15 3.99 -11.72
N PHE A 71 6.42 3.98 -11.29
CA PHE A 71 6.73 4.15 -9.87
C PHE A 71 6.15 5.49 -9.37
N CYS A 72 5.55 5.48 -8.19
CA CYS A 72 4.83 6.63 -7.66
C CYS A 72 5.73 7.88 -7.59
N LEU A 73 5.38 8.91 -8.36
CA LEU A 73 6.12 10.18 -8.40
C LEU A 73 6.12 10.88 -7.02
N GLY A 74 5.03 10.73 -6.26
CA GLY A 74 4.86 11.33 -4.94
C GLY A 74 5.59 10.61 -3.79
N THR A 75 6.37 9.57 -4.05
CA THR A 75 6.96 8.73 -2.99
C THR A 75 7.79 9.52 -1.98
N SER A 76 8.64 10.44 -2.45
CA SER A 76 9.48 11.25 -1.57
C SER A 76 8.66 12.20 -0.72
N LEU A 77 7.69 12.88 -1.34
CA LEU A 77 6.77 13.80 -0.65
C LEU A 77 5.95 13.05 0.41
N ALA A 78 5.31 11.95 0.04
CA ALA A 78 4.50 11.15 0.96
C ALA A 78 5.32 10.65 2.17
N ARG A 79 6.56 10.23 1.96
CA ARG A 79 7.45 9.82 3.06
C ARG A 79 7.80 10.99 3.97
N GLN A 80 8.05 12.15 3.41
CA GLN A 80 8.35 13.36 4.17
C GLN A 80 7.13 13.81 4.99
N GLU A 81 5.97 13.87 4.37
CA GLU A 81 4.71 14.22 5.04
C GLU A 81 4.40 13.27 6.20
N MET A 82 4.47 11.96 5.98
CA MET A 82 4.28 10.97 7.05
C MET A 82 5.29 11.16 8.18
N THR A 83 6.55 11.43 7.85
CA THR A 83 7.60 11.60 8.87
C THR A 83 7.33 12.82 9.73
N VAL A 84 6.97 13.94 9.12
CA VAL A 84 6.65 15.18 9.85
C VAL A 84 5.37 14.99 10.66
N LEU A 85 4.31 14.46 10.04
CA LEU A 85 3.03 14.25 10.69
C LEU A 85 3.16 13.38 11.95
N PHE A 86 3.77 12.20 11.84
CA PHE A 86 3.91 11.31 12.99
C PHE A 86 4.84 11.87 14.06
N ARG A 87 5.88 12.59 13.67
CA ARG A 87 6.74 13.28 14.65
C ARG A 87 5.93 14.30 15.45
N GLU A 88 5.17 15.16 14.77
CA GLU A 88 4.36 16.19 15.44
C GLU A 88 3.24 15.57 16.29
N LEU A 89 2.54 14.56 15.76
CA LEU A 89 1.48 13.87 16.48
C LEU A 89 2.02 13.24 17.77
N LEU A 90 3.07 12.43 17.67
CA LEU A 90 3.61 11.71 18.82
C LEU A 90 4.31 12.63 19.84
N THR A 91 4.78 13.79 19.40
CA THR A 91 5.39 14.78 20.29
C THR A 91 4.35 15.64 21.01
N ARG A 92 3.32 16.08 20.27
CA ARG A 92 2.33 17.02 20.82
C ARG A 92 1.12 16.34 21.43
N LEU A 93 0.75 15.17 20.92
CA LEU A 93 -0.41 14.39 21.33
C LEU A 93 -0.02 12.94 21.65
N PRO A 94 0.88 12.70 22.61
CA PRO A 94 1.41 11.35 22.89
C PRO A 94 0.32 10.38 23.35
N TRP A 95 -0.83 10.89 23.80
CA TRP A 95 -1.97 10.09 24.29
C TRP A 95 -3.04 9.85 23.21
N ILE A 96 -2.80 10.31 21.97
CA ILE A 96 -3.78 10.14 20.88
C ILE A 96 -4.09 8.67 20.68
N ARG A 97 -5.38 8.37 20.64
CA ARG A 97 -5.88 7.01 20.36
C ARG A 97 -7.16 7.06 19.56
N ALA A 98 -7.37 6.07 18.73
CA ALA A 98 -8.66 5.85 18.10
C ALA A 98 -9.68 5.44 19.19
N VAL A 99 -10.90 5.96 19.11
CA VAL A 99 -11.99 5.65 20.06
C VAL A 99 -12.98 4.64 19.52
N ARG A 100 -12.90 4.35 18.23
CA ARG A 100 -13.64 3.29 17.54
C ARG A 100 -12.89 2.85 16.29
N GLU A 101 -13.33 1.75 15.69
CA GLU A 101 -12.84 1.30 14.40
C GLU A 101 -13.08 2.34 13.31
N PRO A 102 -12.16 2.51 12.35
CA PRO A 102 -12.34 3.44 11.25
C PRO A 102 -13.49 3.00 10.32
N GLU A 103 -14.29 3.95 9.89
CA GLU A 103 -15.21 3.73 8.77
C GLU A 103 -14.45 3.79 7.46
N LEU A 104 -14.49 2.70 6.71
CA LEU A 104 -13.85 2.64 5.39
C LEU A 104 -14.82 3.09 4.29
N VAL A 105 -14.29 3.65 3.22
CA VAL A 105 -15.03 3.84 1.97
C VAL A 105 -15.06 2.52 1.23
N PRO A 106 -16.23 1.97 0.87
CA PRO A 106 -16.31 0.80 0.00
C PRO A 106 -15.66 1.12 -1.35
N SER A 107 -14.53 0.48 -1.64
CA SER A 107 -13.77 0.68 -2.88
C SER A 107 -13.00 -0.59 -3.22
N SER A 108 -12.97 -0.94 -4.49
CA SER A 108 -12.11 -2.00 -5.02
C SER A 108 -10.72 -1.47 -5.42
N PHE A 109 -10.54 -0.16 -5.42
CA PHE A 109 -9.33 0.50 -5.90
C PHE A 109 -8.38 0.90 -4.77
N ASP A 110 -8.92 1.45 -3.68
CA ASP A 110 -8.13 2.02 -2.60
C ASP A 110 -8.72 1.77 -1.20
N ASN A 111 -7.86 1.80 -0.19
CA ASN A 111 -8.21 1.69 1.23
C ASN A 111 -8.35 3.09 1.84
N ARG A 112 -9.42 3.79 1.51
CA ARG A 112 -9.70 5.11 2.09
C ARG A 112 -10.48 5.01 3.38
N ILE A 113 -10.07 5.81 4.35
CA ILE A 113 -10.81 6.03 5.59
C ILE A 113 -11.80 7.18 5.34
N ARG A 114 -13.08 6.91 5.59
CA ARG A 114 -14.14 7.92 5.56
C ARG A 114 -14.19 8.72 6.84
N ARG A 115 -14.01 8.03 7.97
CA ARG A 115 -14.08 8.62 9.30
C ARG A 115 -13.17 7.87 10.26
N LEU A 116 -12.44 8.62 11.05
CA LEU A 116 -11.63 8.12 12.15
C LEU A 116 -11.82 9.05 13.36
N ASP A 117 -12.49 8.58 14.38
CA ASP A 117 -12.67 9.33 15.61
C ASP A 117 -11.53 9.02 16.56
N PHE A 118 -11.01 10.05 17.19
CA PHE A 118 -9.90 9.93 18.13
C PHE A 118 -10.09 10.83 19.34
N ALA A 119 -9.40 10.48 20.44
CA ALA A 119 -9.28 11.28 21.65
C ALA A 119 -7.81 11.52 21.98
N PHE A 120 -7.54 12.58 22.69
CA PHE A 120 -6.20 12.99 23.17
C PHE A 120 -6.28 13.67 24.54
#